data_b08a9815b831a21292d101b2e8f9ae8f
#
_entry.id   b08a9815b831a21292d101b2e8f9ae8f
#
_cell.length_a   1.000
_cell.length_b   1.000
_cell.length_c   1.000
_cell.angle_alpha   90.00
_cell.angle_beta   90.00
_cell.angle_gamma   90.00
#
_symmetry.space_group_name_H-M   'P 1'
#
loop_
_entity.id
_entity.type
_entity.pdbx_description
1 polymer ?
#
loop_
_entity_poly.entity_id
_entity_poly.type
_entity_poly.pdbx_seq_one_letter_code
_entity_poly.pdbx_strand_id
1 'polypeptide(L)'
;WDASIRRYKSTAVNAREDKTSFNITFDHAFDKHFSMSASYTHMEDKWMAKPGWVLDPNWGYQSGSDINTQINRLRPQNHYALNLSYEKGKIYTGLLMNWYTGCSPTAFTDSQFLVLDWNFNYSFTPDLTGYLTINNLTNEAYQTSYNEWNGIGSSAMPGRSIMVGARYTF
;
A
#
# COMPACT_ATOMS: atom_id res chain seq x y z
N TRP A 1 30.02 -14.90 -3.79
CA TRP A 1 31.01 -15.69 -3.05
C TRP A 1 32.39 -15.39 -3.56
N ASP A 2 33.29 -14.97 -2.69
CA ASP A 2 34.72 -14.79 -3.03
C ASP A 2 35.48 -16.01 -2.52
N ALA A 3 35.94 -16.88 -3.47
CA ALA A 3 36.59 -18.12 -3.14
C ALA A 3 38.00 -17.90 -2.53
N SER A 4 38.65 -16.76 -2.79
CA SER A 4 39.98 -16.45 -2.27
C SER A 4 39.96 -16.20 -0.76
N ILE A 5 38.89 -15.64 -0.25
CA ILE A 5 38.69 -15.36 1.19
C ILE A 5 37.63 -16.24 1.84
N ARG A 6 36.99 -17.13 1.07
CA ARG A 6 35.93 -18.05 1.49
C ARG A 6 34.76 -17.32 2.23
N ARG A 7 34.37 -16.14 1.73
CA ARG A 7 33.30 -15.31 2.30
C ARG A 7 32.47 -14.67 1.21
N TYR A 8 31.27 -14.30 1.53
CA TYR A 8 30.46 -13.40 0.71
C TYR A 8 31.05 -12.00 0.79
N LYS A 9 31.26 -11.39 -0.36
CA LYS A 9 31.71 -10.01 -0.49
C LYS A 9 30.55 -9.16 -0.97
N SER A 10 30.18 -8.17 -0.19
CA SER A 10 29.22 -7.14 -0.61
C SER A 10 29.95 -6.05 -1.39
N THR A 11 29.41 -5.71 -2.54
CA THR A 11 29.94 -4.63 -3.38
C THR A 11 28.80 -3.70 -3.74
N ALA A 12 28.96 -2.40 -3.48
CA ALA A 12 28.03 -1.39 -3.95
C ALA A 12 28.13 -1.28 -5.47
N VAL A 13 26.99 -1.31 -6.14
CA VAL A 13 26.90 -1.16 -7.59
C VAL A 13 25.89 -0.07 -7.92
N ASN A 14 26.15 0.68 -9.00
CA ASN A 14 25.22 1.64 -9.51
C ASN A 14 24.07 0.92 -10.23
N ALA A 15 22.85 1.31 -9.91
CA ALA A 15 21.64 0.89 -10.58
C ALA A 15 20.87 2.12 -11.05
N ARG A 16 20.01 1.94 -12.04
CA ARG A 16 19.10 2.97 -12.53
C ARG A 16 17.68 2.58 -12.16
N GLU A 17 16.96 3.52 -11.57
CA GLU A 17 15.52 3.44 -11.36
C GLU A 17 14.85 4.48 -12.27
N ASP A 18 13.97 4.03 -13.15
CA ASP A 18 13.09 4.89 -13.94
C ASP A 18 11.67 4.79 -13.39
N LYS A 19 11.18 5.86 -12.80
CA LYS A 19 9.87 5.92 -12.20
C LYS A 19 8.96 6.90 -12.92
N THR A 20 7.80 6.42 -13.35
CA THR A 20 6.72 7.22 -13.92
C THR A 20 5.47 7.02 -13.11
N SER A 21 4.80 8.09 -12.72
CA SER A 21 3.52 8.00 -12.02
C SER A 21 2.58 9.11 -12.44
N PHE A 22 1.29 8.83 -12.41
CA PHE A 22 0.26 9.84 -12.48
C PHE A 22 -0.84 9.57 -11.44
N ASN A 23 -1.51 10.62 -11.02
CA ASN A 23 -2.64 10.55 -10.10
C ASN A 23 -3.80 11.37 -10.66
N ILE A 24 -5.01 10.82 -10.55
CA ILE A 24 -6.26 11.53 -10.86
C ILE A 24 -7.11 11.46 -9.59
N THR A 25 -7.63 12.61 -9.18
CA THR A 25 -8.54 12.71 -8.05
C THR A 25 -9.84 13.36 -8.50
N PHE A 26 -10.96 12.82 -8.01
CA PHE A 26 -12.30 13.33 -8.25
C PHE A 26 -13.00 13.47 -6.91
N ASP A 27 -13.48 14.69 -6.62
CA ASP A 27 -14.25 15.00 -5.42
C ASP A 27 -15.65 15.45 -5.82
N HIS A 28 -16.68 14.92 -5.13
CA HIS A 28 -18.05 15.25 -5.40
C HIS A 28 -18.88 15.30 -4.12
N ALA A 29 -19.63 16.37 -3.93
CA ALA A 29 -20.66 16.48 -2.91
C ALA A 29 -22.03 16.25 -3.58
N PHE A 30 -22.68 15.14 -3.27
CA PHE A 30 -24.01 14.82 -3.82
C PHE A 30 -25.07 15.74 -3.23
N ASP A 31 -24.93 16.03 -1.95
CA ASP A 31 -25.73 17.00 -1.22
C ASP A 31 -24.93 17.54 0.00
N LYS A 32 -25.60 18.26 0.90
CA LYS A 32 -24.97 18.80 2.12
C LYS A 32 -24.60 17.73 3.16
N HIS A 33 -24.94 16.48 2.93
CA HIS A 33 -24.75 15.38 3.88
C HIS A 33 -23.84 14.28 3.34
N PHE A 34 -23.85 14.06 2.03
CA PHE A 34 -23.13 12.94 1.43
C PHE A 34 -22.08 13.44 0.43
N SER A 35 -20.86 12.99 0.62
CA SER A 35 -19.73 13.30 -0.27
C SER A 35 -18.89 12.08 -0.60
N MET A 36 -18.19 12.17 -1.71
CA MET A 36 -17.29 11.16 -2.24
C MET A 36 -15.97 11.80 -2.68
N SER A 37 -14.87 11.17 -2.35
CA SER A 37 -13.56 11.42 -2.95
C SER A 37 -13.05 10.12 -3.54
N ALA A 38 -12.69 10.13 -4.82
CA ALA A 38 -12.13 8.98 -5.51
C ALA A 38 -10.78 9.37 -6.11
N SER A 39 -9.79 8.49 -6.00
CA SER A 39 -8.51 8.70 -6.66
C SER A 39 -8.01 7.43 -7.31
N TYR A 40 -7.28 7.60 -8.39
CA TYR A 40 -6.53 6.57 -9.08
C TYR A 40 -5.08 7.00 -9.23
N THR A 41 -4.18 6.18 -8.76
CA THR A 41 -2.73 6.35 -8.95
C THR A 41 -2.21 5.18 -9.76
N HIS A 42 -1.54 5.49 -10.86
CA HIS A 42 -0.76 4.54 -11.63
C HIS A 42 0.72 4.83 -11.44
N MET A 43 1.52 3.78 -11.28
CA MET A 43 2.96 3.90 -11.11
C MET A 43 3.68 2.77 -11.87
N GLU A 44 4.60 3.16 -12.73
CA GLU A 44 5.62 2.27 -13.26
C GLU A 44 6.95 2.54 -12.59
N ASP A 45 7.58 1.49 -12.09
CA ASP A 45 8.86 1.52 -11.42
C ASP A 45 9.77 0.46 -12.06
N LYS A 46 10.74 0.93 -12.86
CA LYS A 46 11.65 0.07 -13.64
C LYS A 46 13.04 0.15 -13.07
N TRP A 47 13.52 -0.98 -12.61
CA TRP A 47 14.88 -1.11 -12.13
C TRP A 47 15.76 -1.76 -13.18
N MET A 48 16.91 -1.14 -13.47
CA MET A 48 17.90 -1.66 -14.38
C MET A 48 19.22 -1.88 -13.65
N ALA A 49 19.71 -3.09 -13.72
CA ALA A 49 21.00 -3.43 -13.20
C ALA A 49 22.13 -2.83 -14.07
N LYS A 50 23.31 -2.68 -13.49
CA LYS A 50 24.53 -2.41 -14.23
C LYS A 50 24.77 -3.49 -15.31
N PRO A 51 25.33 -3.17 -16.49
CA PRO A 51 25.69 -4.16 -17.51
C PRO A 51 26.48 -5.33 -16.92
N GLY A 52 26.13 -6.56 -17.25
CA GLY A 52 26.70 -7.78 -16.70
C GLY A 52 26.18 -8.19 -15.32
N TRP A 53 25.17 -7.49 -14.80
CA TRP A 53 24.49 -7.79 -13.54
C TRP A 53 23.00 -8.01 -13.78
N VAL A 54 22.39 -8.87 -12.97
CA VAL A 54 20.94 -9.07 -12.97
C VAL A 54 20.37 -8.67 -11.62
N LEU A 55 19.11 -8.25 -11.66
CA LEU A 55 18.32 -8.07 -10.45
C LEU A 55 17.72 -9.43 -10.08
N ASP A 56 18.20 -10.02 -9.00
CA ASP A 56 17.67 -11.27 -8.46
C ASP A 56 16.53 -10.98 -7.48
N PRO A 57 15.36 -11.63 -7.63
CA PRO A 57 14.22 -11.43 -6.72
C PRO A 57 14.52 -11.76 -5.26
N ASN A 58 15.46 -12.70 -5.02
CA ASN A 58 15.77 -13.18 -3.67
C ASN A 58 17.03 -12.53 -3.09
N TRP A 59 17.99 -12.19 -3.92
CA TRP A 59 19.33 -11.79 -3.51
C TRP A 59 19.77 -10.41 -4.03
N GLY A 60 18.85 -9.64 -4.62
CA GLY A 60 19.17 -8.34 -5.21
C GLY A 60 19.95 -8.46 -6.52
N TYR A 61 21.05 -7.73 -6.67
CA TYR A 61 21.84 -7.73 -7.89
C TYR A 61 22.89 -8.82 -7.88
N GLN A 62 22.95 -9.60 -8.97
CA GLN A 62 23.99 -10.60 -9.18
C GLN A 62 24.78 -10.33 -10.46
N SER A 63 26.07 -10.66 -10.46
CA SER A 63 26.89 -10.56 -11.67
C SER A 63 26.68 -11.75 -12.60
N GLY A 64 26.87 -11.56 -13.90
CA GLY A 64 27.02 -12.63 -14.88
C GLY A 64 25.90 -12.79 -15.89
N SER A 65 24.89 -11.95 -15.92
CA SER A 65 23.83 -11.97 -16.93
C SER A 65 23.60 -10.60 -17.55
N ASP A 66 22.82 -10.57 -18.61
CA ASP A 66 22.40 -9.34 -19.27
C ASP A 66 21.60 -8.45 -18.34
N ILE A 67 21.52 -7.18 -18.70
CA ILE A 67 20.69 -6.20 -17.98
C ILE A 67 19.28 -6.75 -17.87
N ASN A 68 18.81 -6.87 -16.66
CA ASN A 68 17.45 -7.27 -16.38
C ASN A 68 16.65 -6.07 -15.90
N THR A 69 15.48 -5.89 -16.46
CA THR A 69 14.54 -4.87 -16.06
C THR A 69 13.36 -5.52 -15.35
N GLN A 70 13.12 -5.12 -14.13
CA GLN A 70 11.93 -5.54 -13.39
C GLN A 70 10.99 -4.37 -13.20
N ILE A 71 9.73 -4.58 -13.54
CA ILE A 71 8.69 -3.58 -13.47
C ILE A 71 7.83 -3.86 -12.23
N ASN A 72 7.57 -2.81 -11.46
CA ASN A 72 6.66 -2.85 -10.30
C ASN A 72 6.97 -3.95 -9.27
N ARG A 73 8.24 -4.26 -9.10
CA ARG A 73 8.65 -5.34 -8.20
C ARG A 73 8.34 -5.04 -6.74
N LEU A 74 8.56 -3.79 -6.31
CA LEU A 74 8.52 -3.44 -4.90
C LEU A 74 7.18 -2.85 -4.45
N ARG A 75 6.30 -2.51 -5.39
CA ARG A 75 5.04 -1.81 -5.11
C ARG A 75 3.94 -2.26 -6.06
N PRO A 76 2.67 -2.16 -5.65
CA PRO A 76 1.55 -2.31 -6.56
C PRO A 76 1.61 -1.26 -7.68
N GLN A 77 1.25 -1.65 -8.89
CA GLN A 77 1.24 -0.75 -10.05
C GLN A 77 0.10 0.26 -10.00
N ASN A 78 -1.05 -0.18 -9.52
CA ASN A 78 -2.24 0.65 -9.44
C ASN A 78 -2.79 0.70 -8.02
N HIS A 79 -3.22 1.88 -7.61
CA HIS A 79 -3.94 2.11 -6.38
C HIS A 79 -5.21 2.90 -6.66
N TYR A 80 -6.34 2.34 -6.32
CA TYR A 80 -7.65 2.98 -6.35
C TYR A 80 -8.07 3.26 -4.91
N ALA A 81 -8.38 4.51 -4.61
CA ALA A 81 -8.95 4.88 -3.32
C ALA A 81 -10.32 5.49 -3.51
N LEU A 82 -11.26 5.11 -2.66
CA LEU A 82 -12.59 5.68 -2.60
C LEU A 82 -12.93 5.99 -1.14
N ASN A 83 -13.24 7.23 -0.87
CA ASN A 83 -13.74 7.69 0.42
C ASN A 83 -15.19 8.16 0.26
N LEU A 84 -16.11 7.52 0.97
CA LEU A 84 -17.50 7.92 1.07
C LEU A 84 -17.73 8.46 2.48
N SER A 85 -18.34 9.62 2.59
CA SER A 85 -18.67 10.20 3.89
C SER A 85 -20.12 10.70 3.93
N TYR A 86 -20.75 10.48 5.07
CA TYR A 86 -22.08 10.95 5.36
C TYR A 86 -22.10 11.62 6.71
N GLU A 87 -22.66 12.85 6.75
CA GLU A 87 -22.83 13.64 7.96
C GLU A 87 -24.22 14.25 8.01
N LYS A 88 -24.97 13.92 9.06
CA LYS A 88 -26.27 14.53 9.30
C LYS A 88 -26.57 14.60 10.80
N GLY A 89 -26.76 15.83 11.30
CA GLY A 89 -27.09 16.07 12.68
C GLY A 89 -26.03 15.54 13.64
N LYS A 90 -26.33 14.48 14.37
CA LYS A 90 -25.45 13.86 15.36
C LYS A 90 -24.60 12.71 14.80
N ILE A 91 -24.80 12.36 13.55
CA ILE A 91 -24.19 11.19 12.93
C ILE A 91 -23.13 11.64 11.92
N TYR A 92 -21.95 11.05 12.03
CA TYR A 92 -20.94 11.02 10.98
C TYR A 92 -20.54 9.57 10.73
N THR A 93 -20.46 9.15 9.47
CA THR A 93 -19.90 7.85 9.08
C THR A 93 -19.11 7.97 7.79
N GLY A 94 -18.06 7.18 7.70
CA GLY A 94 -17.20 7.14 6.53
C GLY A 94 -16.77 5.70 6.19
N LEU A 95 -16.65 5.43 4.90
CA LEU A 95 -16.11 4.19 4.36
C LEU A 95 -14.92 4.55 3.46
N LEU A 96 -13.74 4.02 3.77
CA LEU A 96 -12.55 4.14 2.96
C LEU A 96 -12.27 2.79 2.31
N MET A 97 -12.13 2.79 1.00
CA MET A 97 -11.70 1.64 0.21
C MET A 97 -10.32 1.93 -0.36
N ASN A 98 -9.41 0.98 -0.22
CA ASN A 98 -8.12 0.96 -0.89
C ASN A 98 -8.00 -0.36 -1.68
N TRP A 99 -7.92 -0.26 -3.00
CA TRP A 99 -7.74 -1.41 -3.88
C TRP A 99 -6.41 -1.27 -4.62
N TYR A 100 -5.53 -2.23 -4.41
CA TYR A 100 -4.21 -2.33 -5.00
C TYR A 100 -4.20 -3.43 -6.04
N THR A 101 -3.68 -3.15 -7.25
CA THR A 101 -3.57 -4.15 -8.34
C THR A 101 -2.23 -4.04 -9.06
N GLY A 102 -1.92 -5.03 -9.88
CA GLY A 102 -0.63 -5.09 -10.56
C GLY A 102 0.53 -5.37 -9.59
N CYS A 103 0.26 -6.17 -8.56
CA CYS A 103 1.27 -6.66 -7.63
C CYS A 103 2.10 -7.77 -8.31
N SER A 104 3.41 -7.62 -8.30
CA SER A 104 4.31 -8.60 -8.92
C SER A 104 4.28 -9.93 -8.15
N PRO A 105 4.09 -11.08 -8.81
CA PRO A 105 4.10 -12.38 -8.14
C PRO A 105 5.48 -12.77 -7.57
N THR A 106 6.53 -12.05 -7.93
CA THR A 106 7.87 -12.24 -7.37
C THR A 106 8.07 -11.54 -6.02
N ALA A 107 7.11 -10.70 -5.61
CA ALA A 107 7.22 -9.88 -4.41
C ALA A 107 5.99 -9.97 -3.50
N PHE A 108 4.82 -10.22 -4.06
CA PHE A 108 3.55 -10.20 -3.34
C PHE A 108 2.88 -11.57 -3.32
N THR A 109 2.13 -11.86 -2.26
CA THR A 109 1.39 -13.12 -2.13
C THR A 109 0.25 -13.23 -3.13
N ASP A 110 -0.37 -12.07 -3.46
CA ASP A 110 -1.49 -11.98 -4.38
C ASP A 110 -1.28 -10.85 -5.39
N SER A 111 -1.94 -10.95 -6.53
CA SER A 111 -1.86 -9.96 -7.60
C SER A 111 -2.64 -8.68 -7.30
N GLN A 112 -3.52 -8.72 -6.30
CA GLN A 112 -4.35 -7.59 -5.87
C GLN A 112 -4.82 -7.75 -4.43
N PHE A 113 -5.13 -6.62 -3.78
CA PHE A 113 -5.67 -6.58 -2.42
C PHE A 113 -6.75 -5.50 -2.32
N LEU A 114 -7.85 -5.81 -1.64
CA LEU A 114 -8.92 -4.86 -1.35
C LEU A 114 -9.09 -4.68 0.16
N VAL A 115 -8.76 -3.50 0.66
CA VAL A 115 -8.87 -3.14 2.08
C VAL A 115 -9.99 -2.14 2.26
N LEU A 116 -10.88 -2.42 3.20
CA LEU A 116 -12.00 -1.54 3.58
C LEU A 116 -11.83 -1.12 5.03
N ASP A 117 -11.94 0.19 5.28
CA ASP A 117 -11.97 0.77 6.63
C ASP A 117 -13.29 1.50 6.81
N TRP A 118 -13.88 1.35 7.98
CA TRP A 118 -15.15 2.01 8.30
C TRP A 118 -15.07 2.72 9.64
N ASN A 119 -15.66 3.91 9.70
CA ASN A 119 -15.82 4.65 10.92
C ASN A 119 -17.27 5.13 11.12
N PHE A 120 -17.66 5.24 12.37
CA PHE A 120 -18.94 5.77 12.79
C PHE A 120 -18.77 6.61 14.06
N ASN A 121 -19.31 7.83 14.04
CA ASN A 121 -19.31 8.73 15.18
C ASN A 121 -20.74 9.17 15.50
N TYR A 122 -21.05 9.28 16.79
CA TYR A 122 -22.32 9.78 17.26
C TYR A 122 -22.12 10.83 18.36
N SER A 123 -22.58 12.05 18.12
CA SER A 123 -22.53 13.14 19.09
C SER A 123 -23.73 13.06 20.04
N PHE A 124 -23.53 12.56 21.24
CA PHE A 124 -24.54 12.46 22.28
C PHE A 124 -24.97 13.86 22.74
N THR A 125 -23.96 14.71 23.00
CA THR A 125 -24.08 16.13 23.33
C THR A 125 -23.11 16.93 22.47
N PRO A 126 -23.14 18.28 22.49
CA PRO A 126 -22.13 19.09 21.81
C PRO A 126 -20.68 18.75 22.23
N ASP A 127 -20.52 18.31 23.49
CA ASP A 127 -19.22 18.07 24.11
C ASP A 127 -18.83 16.59 24.18
N LEU A 128 -19.76 15.66 23.94
CA LEU A 128 -19.55 14.21 24.05
C LEU A 128 -19.84 13.49 22.74
N THR A 129 -18.84 12.86 22.16
CA THR A 129 -18.95 12.04 20.95
C THR A 129 -18.41 10.63 21.21
N GLY A 130 -19.22 9.62 20.95
CA GLY A 130 -18.79 8.23 20.87
C GLY A 130 -18.33 7.87 19.46
N TYR A 131 -17.36 6.97 19.34
CA TYR A 131 -16.87 6.51 18.05
C TYR A 131 -16.63 5.01 18.01
N LEU A 132 -16.80 4.46 16.81
CA LEU A 132 -16.42 3.10 16.41
C LEU A 132 -15.60 3.19 15.14
N THR A 133 -14.44 2.54 15.13
CA THR A 133 -13.60 2.42 13.94
C THR A 133 -13.27 0.95 13.71
N ILE A 134 -13.44 0.48 12.50
CA ILE A 134 -13.04 -0.86 12.06
C ILE A 134 -12.07 -0.69 10.89
N ASN A 135 -10.81 -1.01 11.13
CA ASN A 135 -9.81 -1.05 10.07
C ASN A 135 -9.76 -2.46 9.50
N ASN A 136 -9.56 -2.56 8.19
CA ASN A 136 -9.54 -3.81 7.46
C ASN A 136 -10.78 -4.66 7.74
N LEU A 137 -11.95 -4.11 7.41
CA LEU A 137 -13.28 -4.68 7.70
C LEU A 137 -13.44 -6.13 7.21
N THR A 138 -12.87 -6.45 6.06
CA THR A 138 -12.90 -7.78 5.43
C THR A 138 -11.86 -8.75 5.99
N ASN A 139 -10.94 -8.25 6.83
CA ASN A 139 -9.78 -9.02 7.31
C ASN A 139 -8.89 -9.55 6.17
N GLU A 140 -8.67 -8.69 5.18
CA GLU A 140 -7.79 -9.00 4.04
C GLU A 140 -6.35 -9.23 4.52
N ALA A 141 -5.74 -10.30 4.03
CA ALA A 141 -4.30 -10.54 4.23
C ALA A 141 -3.53 -9.81 3.12
N TYR A 142 -2.91 -8.69 3.42
CA TYR A 142 -2.29 -7.84 2.41
C TYR A 142 -0.93 -7.29 2.81
N GLN A 143 -0.21 -6.80 1.80
CA GLN A 143 1.05 -6.09 1.93
C GLN A 143 1.09 -4.94 0.91
N THR A 144 1.73 -3.84 1.26
CA THR A 144 1.84 -2.65 0.38
C THR A 144 3.25 -2.46 -0.17
N SER A 145 4.19 -3.24 0.32
CA SER A 145 5.59 -3.19 -0.10
C SER A 145 6.24 -4.56 0.05
N TYR A 146 7.32 -4.74 -0.68
CA TYR A 146 8.17 -5.92 -0.60
C TYR A 146 9.46 -5.63 0.16
N ASN A 147 9.86 -6.57 0.99
CA ASN A 147 11.16 -6.57 1.64
C ASN A 147 11.97 -7.79 1.16
N GLU A 148 13.00 -7.54 0.36
CA GLU A 148 13.79 -8.61 -0.25
C GLU A 148 14.60 -9.47 0.73
N TRP A 149 14.90 -8.94 1.92
CA TRP A 149 15.62 -9.70 2.94
C TRP A 149 14.78 -10.78 3.59
N ASN A 150 13.49 -10.56 3.68
CA ASN A 150 12.57 -11.44 4.41
C ASN A 150 11.69 -12.29 3.47
N GLY A 151 11.73 -12.02 2.16
CA GLY A 151 10.97 -12.75 1.15
C GLY A 151 9.52 -12.30 0.96
N ILE A 152 8.79 -13.04 0.13
CA ILE A 152 7.39 -12.78 -0.21
C ILE A 152 6.52 -12.87 1.04
N GLY A 153 5.63 -11.89 1.22
CA GLY A 153 4.67 -11.86 2.33
C GLY A 153 5.24 -11.39 3.69
N SER A 154 6.53 -11.09 3.76
CA SER A 154 7.20 -10.72 5.01
C SER A 154 6.80 -9.34 5.56
N SER A 155 6.28 -8.45 4.72
CA SER A 155 5.79 -7.13 5.11
C SER A 155 4.27 -7.12 5.21
N ALA A 156 3.69 -8.15 5.83
CA ALA A 156 2.26 -8.25 6.05
C ALA A 156 1.74 -7.06 6.88
N MET A 157 0.65 -6.50 6.43
CA MET A 157 -0.05 -5.43 7.13
C MET A 157 -0.97 -6.02 8.21
N PRO A 158 -1.36 -5.24 9.23
CA PRO A 158 -2.26 -5.70 10.28
C PRO A 158 -3.58 -6.22 9.71
N GLY A 159 -4.08 -7.29 10.28
CA GLY A 159 -5.45 -7.77 10.06
C GLY A 159 -6.50 -6.81 10.62
N ARG A 160 -7.74 -7.26 10.66
CA ARG A 160 -8.85 -6.44 11.16
C ARG A 160 -8.62 -6.00 12.61
N SER A 161 -8.84 -4.70 12.85
CA SER A 161 -8.85 -4.12 14.18
C SER A 161 -10.13 -3.33 14.42
N ILE A 162 -10.61 -3.36 15.66
CA ILE A 162 -11.83 -2.66 16.08
C ILE A 162 -11.46 -1.75 17.25
N MET A 163 -11.84 -0.48 17.16
CA MET A 163 -11.64 0.51 18.21
C MET A 163 -12.97 1.16 18.56
N VAL A 164 -13.29 1.20 19.83
CA VAL A 164 -14.46 1.89 20.39
C VAL A 164 -13.98 2.86 21.45
N GLY A 165 -14.56 4.05 21.48
CA GLY A 165 -14.23 5.04 22.48
C GLY A 165 -15.18 6.22 22.53
N ALA A 166 -14.86 7.15 23.40
CA ALA A 166 -15.57 8.42 23.53
C ALA A 166 -14.58 9.58 23.68
N ARG A 167 -14.96 10.73 23.16
CA ARG A 167 -14.24 12.00 23.30
C ARG A 167 -15.12 12.98 24.03
N TYR A 168 -14.61 13.61 25.06
CA TYR A 168 -15.23 14.73 25.75
C TYR A 168 -14.35 15.99 25.59
N THR A 169 -15.01 17.11 25.27
CA THR A 169 -14.36 18.43 25.11
C THR A 169 -14.90 19.34 26.20
N PHE A 170 -14.00 20.02 26.97
CA PHE A 170 -14.39 20.96 28.02
C PHE A 170 -14.30 22.40 27.53
#